data_e7000a44c5d38bd83bc693f4d291543d
#
_entry.id   e7000a44c5d38bd83bc693f4d291543d
#
_cell.length_a   1.000
_cell.length_b   1.000
_cell.length_c   1.000
_cell.angle_alpha   90.00
_cell.angle_beta   90.00
_cell.angle_gamma   90.00
#
_symmetry.space_group_name_H-M   'P 1'
#
loop_
_entity.id
_entity.type
_entity.pdbx_description
1 polymer ?
#
loop_
_entity_poly.entity_id
_entity_poly.type
_entity_poly.pdbx_seq_one_letter_code
_entity_poly.pdbx_strand_id
1 'polypeptide(L)'
;PVRWAIRKLWNFQDESLRQEIDGVVFNNPIGLSAGFDKNVQLSPLMEDVGFGFASGGSVTMEPRRGNLRPWFHRLPNTKSVVVYAGMPNYGLEKISDYIELNRHKVKSMPTAVSVAVIADKSTKDKFGPVVPEEYIIRDVKKAVSYIVENNLASVIEINISCPNAGKEPFIYADTLETLLSELDSVGRNVPFWVKMPHLYDLKQFNSLLKVIVEHNIQGVTVANLIKDREKVDLKDPLTDDIRGGLSGEPTRAHSLELIKHTYKNYGDKLTIIGVGGVFSAEDAYAKIKAGASLVGLITGLFFEGPQLIGRINRELSQLLKNDGFSSISEAIGADFNKKQKKSKKL
;
A
#
# COMPACT_ATOMS: atom_id res chain seq x y z
N PRO A 1 -13.50 17.31 -21.31
CA PRO A 1 -14.77 16.54 -21.51
C PRO A 1 -14.67 15.11 -20.94
N VAL A 2 -13.59 14.34 -21.27
CA VAL A 2 -13.47 12.92 -20.88
C VAL A 2 -13.39 12.74 -19.36
N ARG A 3 -12.54 13.48 -18.66
CA ARG A 3 -12.41 13.42 -17.19
C ARG A 3 -13.72 13.74 -16.48
N TRP A 4 -14.48 14.72 -16.96
CA TRP A 4 -15.79 15.06 -16.41
C TRP A 4 -16.78 13.89 -16.55
N ALA A 5 -16.80 13.22 -17.72
CA ALA A 5 -17.64 12.06 -17.94
C ALA A 5 -17.28 10.88 -17.02
N ILE A 6 -15.98 10.58 -16.88
CA ILE A 6 -15.47 9.56 -15.93
C ILE A 6 -15.94 9.87 -14.51
N ARG A 7 -15.74 11.10 -14.05
CA ARG A 7 -16.16 11.53 -12.71
C ARG A 7 -17.66 11.37 -12.49
N LYS A 8 -18.47 11.77 -13.47
CA LYS A 8 -19.93 11.67 -13.38
C LYS A 8 -20.42 10.23 -13.36
N LEU A 9 -19.77 9.32 -14.07
CA LEU A 9 -20.20 7.94 -14.21
C LEU A 9 -19.69 7.02 -13.09
N TRP A 10 -18.46 7.25 -12.61
CA TRP A 10 -17.77 6.29 -11.75
C TRP A 10 -17.47 6.82 -10.35
N ASN A 11 -17.32 8.13 -10.16
CA ASN A 11 -17.01 8.69 -8.85
C ASN A 11 -18.29 8.76 -7.99
N PHE A 12 -18.35 7.94 -6.97
CA PHE A 12 -19.41 7.95 -5.97
C PHE A 12 -18.87 8.57 -4.68
N GLN A 13 -19.63 9.50 -4.10
CA GLN A 13 -19.30 10.20 -2.85
C GLN A 13 -20.40 9.97 -1.85
N ASP A 14 -20.05 9.70 -0.59
CA ASP A 14 -20.97 9.57 0.56
C ASP A 14 -20.21 9.96 1.82
N GLU A 15 -20.77 10.89 2.62
CA GLU A 15 -20.14 11.39 3.84
C GLU A 15 -19.89 10.28 4.88
N SER A 16 -20.67 9.21 4.86
CA SER A 16 -20.44 8.05 5.73
C SER A 16 -19.11 7.33 5.48
N LEU A 17 -18.52 7.53 4.29
CA LEU A 17 -17.22 6.95 3.92
C LEU A 17 -16.03 7.87 4.21
N ARG A 18 -16.33 9.15 4.51
CA ARG A 18 -15.28 10.15 4.77
C ARG A 18 -14.70 9.97 6.16
N GLN A 19 -13.38 10.12 6.29
CA GLN A 19 -12.67 10.05 7.56
C GLN A 19 -11.41 10.92 7.54
N GLU A 20 -10.96 11.32 8.73
CA GLU A 20 -9.67 11.95 8.93
C GLU A 20 -8.76 10.98 9.71
N ILE A 21 -7.56 10.74 9.20
CA ILE A 21 -6.59 9.80 9.77
C ILE A 21 -5.22 10.47 9.72
N ASP A 22 -4.53 10.52 10.86
CA ASP A 22 -3.19 11.09 10.99
C ASP A 22 -3.09 12.53 10.44
N GLY A 23 -4.17 13.33 10.58
CA GLY A 23 -4.27 14.70 10.05
C GLY A 23 -4.52 14.80 8.54
N VAL A 24 -4.77 13.66 7.86
CA VAL A 24 -5.09 13.61 6.43
C VAL A 24 -6.55 13.24 6.22
N VAL A 25 -7.25 13.99 5.37
CA VAL A 25 -8.67 13.75 5.05
C VAL A 25 -8.79 12.83 3.84
N PHE A 26 -9.53 11.73 4.00
CA PHE A 26 -9.85 10.75 2.98
C PHE A 26 -11.35 10.77 2.69
N ASN A 27 -11.76 11.07 1.45
CA ASN A 27 -13.18 11.14 1.06
C ASN A 27 -13.87 9.78 1.05
N ASN A 28 -13.11 8.70 0.95
CA ASN A 28 -13.53 7.32 1.13
C ASN A 28 -12.30 6.45 1.45
N PRO A 29 -12.47 5.21 1.97
CA PRO A 29 -11.34 4.40 2.41
C PRO A 29 -10.59 3.68 1.28
N ILE A 30 -11.04 3.75 0.03
CA ILE A 30 -10.52 2.95 -1.08
C ILE A 30 -9.40 3.67 -1.81
N GLY A 31 -8.22 3.06 -1.85
CA GLY A 31 -7.03 3.64 -2.47
C GLY A 31 -6.39 2.79 -3.55
N LEU A 32 -5.65 3.46 -4.43
CA LEU A 32 -4.71 2.81 -5.33
C LEU A 32 -3.42 2.50 -4.56
N SER A 33 -3.01 1.22 -4.53
CA SER A 33 -1.74 0.85 -3.91
C SER A 33 -0.54 1.15 -4.80
N ALA A 34 0.63 1.38 -4.19
CA ALA A 34 1.90 1.56 -4.91
C ALA A 34 2.25 0.35 -5.79
N GLY A 35 2.73 0.62 -7.00
CA GLY A 35 3.09 -0.39 -8.01
C GLY A 35 2.35 -0.23 -9.33
N PHE A 36 1.21 0.45 -9.36
CA PHE A 36 0.47 0.78 -10.58
C PHE A 36 1.00 2.08 -11.22
N ASP A 37 0.89 3.18 -10.49
CA ASP A 37 1.42 4.49 -10.90
C ASP A 37 2.87 4.66 -10.44
N LYS A 38 3.81 4.17 -11.24
CA LYS A 38 5.23 4.12 -10.86
C LYS A 38 5.92 5.48 -10.79
N ASN A 39 5.34 6.51 -11.40
CA ASN A 39 5.92 7.84 -11.51
C ASN A 39 5.01 8.96 -10.99
N VAL A 40 3.97 8.61 -10.23
CA VAL A 40 3.02 9.56 -9.62
C VAL A 40 2.38 10.49 -10.66
N GLN A 41 2.02 9.95 -11.82
CA GLN A 41 1.46 10.72 -12.95
C GLN A 41 -0.06 10.67 -13.02
N LEU A 42 -0.67 9.65 -12.41
CA LEU A 42 -2.08 9.31 -12.61
C LEU A 42 -3.02 9.87 -11.54
N SER A 43 -2.51 10.54 -10.49
CA SER A 43 -3.31 11.06 -9.38
C SER A 43 -4.59 11.81 -9.84
N PRO A 44 -4.55 12.72 -10.86
CA PRO A 44 -5.77 13.39 -11.30
C PRO A 44 -6.83 12.46 -11.90
N LEU A 45 -6.40 11.38 -12.58
CA LEU A 45 -7.32 10.40 -13.15
C LEU A 45 -7.88 9.48 -12.05
N MET A 46 -7.05 9.13 -11.07
CA MET A 46 -7.47 8.29 -9.95
C MET A 46 -8.54 9.00 -9.10
N GLU A 47 -8.40 10.30 -8.87
CA GLU A 47 -9.45 11.09 -8.24
C GLU A 47 -10.75 11.08 -9.04
N ASP A 48 -10.67 11.24 -10.37
CA ASP A 48 -11.86 11.22 -11.23
C ASP A 48 -12.56 9.85 -11.23
N VAL A 49 -11.81 8.76 -11.13
CA VAL A 49 -12.32 7.38 -11.00
C VAL A 49 -13.02 7.14 -9.66
N GLY A 50 -12.68 7.92 -8.61
CA GLY A 50 -13.34 7.85 -7.30
C GLY A 50 -12.50 7.22 -6.19
N PHE A 51 -11.18 7.11 -6.37
CA PHE A 51 -10.30 6.73 -5.27
C PHE A 51 -10.27 7.78 -4.16
N GLY A 52 -10.22 7.35 -2.92
CA GLY A 52 -10.05 8.19 -1.73
C GLY A 52 -8.60 8.61 -1.51
N PHE A 53 -7.63 7.83 -2.00
CA PHE A 53 -6.21 8.15 -2.04
C PHE A 53 -5.50 7.39 -3.17
N ALA A 54 -4.30 7.83 -3.53
CA ALA A 54 -3.45 7.11 -4.48
C ALA A 54 -2.01 7.06 -3.98
N SER A 55 -1.44 5.84 -3.91
CA SER A 55 -0.01 5.63 -3.65
C SER A 55 0.73 5.43 -4.96
N GLY A 56 1.61 6.37 -5.29
CA GLY A 56 2.51 6.26 -6.43
C GLY A 56 3.86 5.65 -6.05
N GLY A 57 4.56 5.05 -7.01
CA GLY A 57 5.87 4.45 -6.79
C GLY A 57 5.85 2.91 -6.82
N SER A 58 6.80 2.22 -6.15
CA SER A 58 7.82 2.82 -5.27
C SER A 58 8.94 3.48 -6.08
N VAL A 59 9.38 4.63 -5.59
CA VAL A 59 10.38 5.47 -6.22
C VAL A 59 11.76 5.32 -5.56
N THR A 60 12.80 5.77 -6.25
CA THR A 60 14.16 5.93 -5.76
C THR A 60 14.64 7.35 -6.07
N MET A 61 15.68 7.85 -5.40
CA MET A 61 16.22 9.17 -5.74
C MET A 61 16.70 9.22 -7.18
N GLU A 62 17.47 8.21 -7.61
CA GLU A 62 17.93 8.06 -8.97
C GLU A 62 16.97 7.24 -9.85
N PRO A 63 16.96 7.46 -11.19
CA PRO A 63 16.16 6.66 -12.13
C PRO A 63 16.52 5.16 -12.09
N ARG A 64 15.49 4.31 -12.19
CA ARG A 64 15.67 2.87 -12.22
C ARG A 64 14.93 2.23 -13.39
N ARG A 65 15.64 1.39 -14.18
CA ARG A 65 15.04 0.69 -15.33
C ARG A 65 14.14 -0.48 -14.96
N GLY A 66 14.32 -1.03 -13.74
CA GLY A 66 13.65 -2.26 -13.32
C GLY A 66 14.30 -3.52 -13.89
N ASN A 67 13.60 -4.64 -13.76
CA ASN A 67 14.03 -5.94 -14.24
C ASN A 67 13.82 -6.08 -15.76
N LEU A 68 14.37 -7.13 -16.36
CA LEU A 68 14.09 -7.49 -17.76
C LEU A 68 12.60 -7.83 -17.91
N ARG A 69 12.01 -7.40 -19.02
CA ARG A 69 10.60 -7.73 -19.36
C ARG A 69 10.46 -9.19 -19.78
N PRO A 70 9.28 -9.80 -19.58
CA PRO A 70 8.01 -9.20 -19.13
C PRO A 70 7.96 -8.94 -17.63
N TRP A 71 7.36 -7.83 -17.21
CA TRP A 71 7.21 -7.48 -15.79
C TRP A 71 5.98 -8.09 -15.12
N PHE A 72 5.00 -8.47 -15.93
CA PHE A 72 3.71 -8.97 -15.45
C PHE A 72 3.32 -10.23 -16.22
N HIS A 73 2.87 -11.22 -15.47
CA HIS A 73 2.23 -12.41 -16.02
C HIS A 73 0.86 -12.58 -15.39
N ARG A 74 -0.19 -12.58 -16.22
CA ARG A 74 -1.58 -12.65 -15.77
C ARG A 74 -2.02 -14.10 -15.62
N LEU A 75 -2.65 -14.42 -14.49
CA LEU A 75 -3.23 -15.72 -14.16
C LEU A 75 -4.76 -15.56 -14.08
N PRO A 76 -5.49 -15.71 -15.19
CA PRO A 76 -6.90 -15.32 -15.27
C PRO A 76 -7.82 -16.19 -14.42
N ASN A 77 -7.61 -17.50 -14.36
CA ASN A 77 -8.45 -18.41 -13.57
C ASN A 77 -8.21 -18.26 -12.07
N THR A 78 -6.97 -17.90 -11.69
CA THR A 78 -6.56 -17.59 -10.30
C THR A 78 -6.94 -16.17 -9.88
N LYS A 79 -7.36 -15.30 -10.82
CA LYS A 79 -7.53 -13.85 -10.59
C LYS A 79 -6.29 -13.22 -9.93
N SER A 80 -5.11 -13.53 -10.48
CA SER A 80 -3.82 -13.12 -9.96
C SER A 80 -2.94 -12.50 -11.05
N VAL A 81 -1.92 -11.76 -10.61
CA VAL A 81 -0.83 -11.26 -11.46
C VAL A 81 0.49 -11.58 -10.77
N VAL A 82 1.40 -12.25 -11.49
CA VAL A 82 2.79 -12.37 -11.08
C VAL A 82 3.51 -11.09 -11.45
N VAL A 83 4.19 -10.46 -10.50
CA VAL A 83 4.86 -9.17 -10.67
C VAL A 83 6.36 -9.31 -10.51
N TYR A 84 7.11 -8.97 -11.56
CA TYR A 84 8.59 -8.99 -11.59
C TYR A 84 9.17 -7.68 -12.13
N ALA A 85 8.62 -6.54 -11.70
CA ALA A 85 8.99 -5.25 -12.28
C ALA A 85 10.36 -4.68 -11.82
N GLY A 86 10.78 -4.94 -10.57
CA GLY A 86 12.06 -4.44 -10.05
C GLY A 86 12.09 -2.92 -9.84
N MET A 87 10.94 -2.32 -9.55
CA MET A 87 10.76 -0.89 -9.22
C MET A 87 11.23 0.10 -10.30
N PRO A 88 10.81 -0.06 -11.58
CA PRO A 88 11.14 0.94 -12.60
C PRO A 88 10.51 2.28 -12.26
N ASN A 89 11.30 3.34 -12.26
CA ASN A 89 10.85 4.72 -12.05
C ASN A 89 11.84 5.72 -12.66
N TYR A 90 11.39 6.97 -12.83
CA TYR A 90 12.19 8.02 -13.49
C TYR A 90 13.13 8.77 -12.55
N GLY A 91 13.17 8.41 -11.25
CA GLY A 91 13.88 9.16 -10.22
C GLY A 91 13.09 10.34 -9.69
N LEU A 92 13.32 10.72 -8.43
CA LEU A 92 12.52 11.71 -7.73
C LEU A 92 12.57 13.11 -8.36
N GLU A 93 13.70 13.54 -8.91
CA GLU A 93 13.78 14.84 -9.57
C GLU A 93 12.75 14.97 -10.69
N LYS A 94 12.70 13.99 -11.59
CA LYS A 94 11.73 13.98 -12.69
C LYS A 94 10.30 13.71 -12.23
N ILE A 95 10.12 12.93 -11.18
CA ILE A 95 8.80 12.65 -10.60
C ILE A 95 8.23 13.89 -9.93
N SER A 96 9.07 14.73 -9.31
CA SER A 96 8.62 15.99 -8.73
C SER A 96 8.00 16.92 -9.79
N ASP A 97 8.58 17.00 -11.00
CA ASP A 97 8.00 17.74 -12.11
C ASP A 97 6.58 17.29 -12.44
N TYR A 98 6.33 15.96 -12.45
CA TYR A 98 4.99 15.42 -12.70
C TYR A 98 4.01 15.73 -11.57
N ILE A 99 4.45 15.64 -10.32
CA ILE A 99 3.62 15.98 -9.16
C ILE A 99 3.22 17.46 -9.22
N GLU A 100 4.17 18.37 -9.44
CA GLU A 100 3.91 19.79 -9.55
C GLU A 100 2.98 20.13 -10.74
N LEU A 101 3.22 19.56 -11.91
CA LEU A 101 2.36 19.71 -13.10
C LEU A 101 0.91 19.25 -12.86
N ASN A 102 0.71 18.27 -11.98
CA ASN A 102 -0.59 17.68 -11.70
C ASN A 102 -1.23 18.19 -10.40
N ARG A 103 -0.50 18.88 -9.53
CA ARG A 103 -0.98 19.34 -8.21
C ARG A 103 -2.30 20.10 -8.29
N HIS A 104 -2.40 21.07 -9.21
CA HIS A 104 -3.64 21.85 -9.41
C HIS A 104 -4.81 21.07 -10.02
N LYS A 105 -4.58 19.88 -10.56
CA LYS A 105 -5.61 19.02 -11.18
C LYS A 105 -6.22 18.03 -10.19
N VAL A 106 -5.56 17.79 -9.06
CA VAL A 106 -6.08 17.01 -7.92
C VAL A 106 -6.72 17.99 -6.96
N LYS A 107 -7.98 17.77 -6.59
CA LYS A 107 -8.77 18.72 -5.79
C LYS A 107 -8.69 18.42 -4.29
N SER A 108 -8.84 17.16 -3.92
CA SER A 108 -9.00 16.76 -2.52
C SER A 108 -8.44 15.37 -2.19
N MET A 109 -8.04 14.60 -3.19
CA MET A 109 -7.52 13.25 -2.96
C MET A 109 -6.07 13.30 -2.48
N PRO A 110 -5.74 12.79 -1.28
CA PRO A 110 -4.36 12.69 -0.83
C PRO A 110 -3.54 11.75 -1.73
N THR A 111 -2.30 12.15 -1.98
CA THR A 111 -1.33 11.34 -2.73
C THR A 111 -0.25 10.87 -1.78
N ALA A 112 -0.08 9.55 -1.67
CA ALA A 112 1.05 8.94 -1.00
C ALA A 112 2.18 8.68 -1.99
N VAL A 113 3.43 8.88 -1.57
CA VAL A 113 4.62 8.50 -2.34
C VAL A 113 5.32 7.35 -1.63
N SER A 114 5.40 6.21 -2.31
CA SER A 114 6.07 5.01 -1.81
C SER A 114 7.54 5.05 -2.18
N VAL A 115 8.45 5.00 -1.18
CA VAL A 115 9.91 4.97 -1.35
C VAL A 115 10.41 3.55 -1.22
N ALA A 116 11.19 3.09 -2.19
CA ALA A 116 11.80 1.77 -2.18
C ALA A 116 13.00 1.73 -1.22
N VAL A 117 13.04 0.76 -0.31
CA VAL A 117 14.22 0.55 0.55
C VAL A 117 15.24 -0.31 -0.19
N ILE A 118 15.93 0.31 -1.13
CA ILE A 118 16.97 -0.27 -1.98
C ILE A 118 18.05 0.77 -2.32
N ALA A 119 19.24 0.32 -2.69
CA ALA A 119 20.32 1.20 -3.15
C ALA A 119 19.98 1.88 -4.48
N ASP A 120 20.36 3.13 -4.60
CA ASP A 120 20.38 3.86 -5.87
C ASP A 120 21.36 3.22 -6.87
N LYS A 121 21.22 3.59 -8.14
CA LYS A 121 22.07 3.03 -9.21
C LYS A 121 23.55 3.33 -8.99
N SER A 122 23.90 4.58 -8.68
CA SER A 122 25.28 5.01 -8.43
C SER A 122 25.92 4.25 -7.27
N THR A 123 25.18 4.04 -6.18
CA THR A 123 25.60 3.25 -5.03
C THR A 123 25.83 1.79 -5.43
N LYS A 124 24.91 1.20 -6.21
CA LYS A 124 25.04 -0.18 -6.70
C LYS A 124 26.22 -0.33 -7.67
N ASP A 125 26.45 0.63 -8.54
CA ASP A 125 27.58 0.64 -9.48
C ASP A 125 28.94 0.68 -8.72
N LYS A 126 28.98 1.36 -7.56
CA LYS A 126 30.17 1.43 -6.70
C LYS A 126 30.46 0.14 -5.93
N PHE A 127 29.43 -0.49 -5.35
CA PHE A 127 29.59 -1.65 -4.45
C PHE A 127 29.25 -2.99 -5.09
N GLY A 128 28.68 -3.02 -6.31
CA GLY A 128 28.28 -4.25 -6.99
C GLY A 128 26.98 -4.85 -6.45
N PRO A 129 26.84 -6.20 -6.50
CA PRO A 129 25.57 -6.86 -6.17
C PRO A 129 25.22 -6.86 -4.68
N VAL A 130 26.22 -6.66 -3.81
CA VAL A 130 26.05 -6.61 -2.34
C VAL A 130 26.43 -5.23 -1.86
N VAL A 131 25.40 -4.40 -1.62
CA VAL A 131 25.56 -3.05 -1.07
C VAL A 131 25.47 -3.14 0.46
N PRO A 132 26.41 -2.55 1.22
CA PRO A 132 26.26 -2.44 2.68
C PRO A 132 25.00 -1.66 3.07
N GLU A 133 24.33 -2.08 4.14
CA GLU A 133 23.02 -1.56 4.56
C GLU A 133 23.06 -0.06 4.84
N GLU A 134 24.13 0.46 5.41
CA GLU A 134 24.35 1.88 5.70
C GLU A 134 24.20 2.77 4.45
N TYR A 135 24.65 2.29 3.29
CA TYR A 135 24.52 3.03 2.03
C TYR A 135 23.10 2.96 1.47
N ILE A 136 22.39 1.85 1.67
CA ILE A 136 20.97 1.74 1.33
C ILE A 136 20.16 2.72 2.18
N ILE A 137 20.41 2.74 3.49
CA ILE A 137 19.75 3.64 4.45
C ILE A 137 19.98 5.10 4.06
N ARG A 138 21.22 5.46 3.72
CA ARG A 138 21.59 6.81 3.25
C ARG A 138 20.80 7.20 2.00
N ASP A 139 20.71 6.31 1.00
CA ASP A 139 20.00 6.60 -0.24
C ASP A 139 18.49 6.77 0.00
N VAL A 140 17.89 5.92 0.87
CA VAL A 140 16.49 6.04 1.29
C VAL A 140 16.24 7.35 2.04
N LYS A 141 17.11 7.70 3.01
CA LYS A 141 17.01 8.95 3.77
C LYS A 141 17.06 10.17 2.84
N LYS A 142 17.96 10.17 1.85
CA LYS A 142 18.04 11.19 0.83
C LYS A 142 16.73 11.34 0.03
N ALA A 143 16.14 10.21 -0.38
CA ALA A 143 14.88 10.21 -1.12
C ALA A 143 13.72 10.73 -0.26
N VAL A 144 13.62 10.28 1.00
CA VAL A 144 12.58 10.72 1.94
C VAL A 144 12.74 12.22 2.26
N SER A 145 13.94 12.69 2.55
CA SER A 145 14.22 14.13 2.80
C SER A 145 13.81 14.97 1.60
N TYR A 146 14.16 14.54 0.37
CA TYR A 146 13.77 15.26 -0.85
C TYR A 146 12.24 15.39 -0.99
N ILE A 147 11.47 14.32 -0.68
CA ILE A 147 10.01 14.38 -0.73
C ILE A 147 9.44 15.34 0.30
N VAL A 148 9.98 15.34 1.52
CA VAL A 148 9.55 16.24 2.61
C VAL A 148 9.86 17.70 2.30
N GLU A 149 11.10 17.99 1.92
CA GLU A 149 11.58 19.35 1.63
C GLU A 149 10.83 20.01 0.46
N ASN A 150 10.42 19.20 -0.53
CA ASN A 150 9.67 19.69 -1.70
C ASN A 150 8.15 19.52 -1.57
N ASN A 151 7.62 19.07 -0.42
CA ASN A 151 6.19 18.87 -0.16
C ASN A 151 5.50 18.01 -1.26
N LEU A 152 6.11 16.89 -1.66
CA LEU A 152 5.66 16.09 -2.79
C LEU A 152 4.55 15.08 -2.45
N ALA A 153 4.23 14.89 -1.17
CA ALA A 153 3.29 13.85 -0.73
C ALA A 153 2.43 14.31 0.46
N SER A 154 1.21 13.79 0.56
CA SER A 154 0.37 13.86 1.76
C SER A 154 0.74 12.79 2.79
N VAL A 155 1.36 11.69 2.32
CA VAL A 155 1.82 10.54 3.10
C VAL A 155 3.07 9.97 2.44
N ILE A 156 4.05 9.52 3.22
CA ILE A 156 5.22 8.79 2.71
C ILE A 156 5.11 7.33 3.13
N GLU A 157 5.13 6.41 2.15
CA GLU A 157 5.16 4.96 2.41
C GLU A 157 6.58 4.42 2.24
N ILE A 158 7.16 3.83 3.30
CA ILE A 158 8.48 3.19 3.29
C ILE A 158 8.31 1.72 2.92
N ASN A 159 8.70 1.34 1.71
CA ASN A 159 8.53 -0.03 1.22
C ASN A 159 9.75 -0.89 1.54
N ILE A 160 9.71 -1.58 2.69
CA ILE A 160 10.79 -2.44 3.20
C ILE A 160 10.84 -3.82 2.51
N SER A 161 9.82 -4.17 1.74
CA SER A 161 9.56 -5.54 1.28
C SER A 161 9.47 -5.65 -0.23
N CYS A 162 10.49 -5.17 -0.98
CA CYS A 162 10.47 -5.36 -2.43
C CYS A 162 10.98 -6.75 -2.83
N PRO A 163 10.10 -7.68 -3.24
CA PRO A 163 10.51 -9.05 -3.57
C PRO A 163 11.40 -9.15 -4.81
N ASN A 164 11.48 -8.10 -5.60
CA ASN A 164 12.07 -8.11 -6.94
C ASN A 164 13.37 -7.29 -7.04
N ALA A 165 13.94 -6.86 -5.89
CA ALA A 165 15.13 -6.01 -5.86
C ALA A 165 16.41 -6.70 -5.34
N GLY A 166 16.35 -8.00 -5.05
CA GLY A 166 17.46 -8.80 -4.51
C GLY A 166 17.27 -9.17 -3.04
N LYS A 167 18.34 -9.15 -2.23
CA LYS A 167 18.24 -9.39 -0.77
C LYS A 167 17.37 -8.32 -0.11
N GLU A 168 16.60 -8.72 0.89
CA GLU A 168 15.71 -7.84 1.67
C GLU A 168 16.19 -7.80 3.13
N PRO A 169 17.25 -7.04 3.43
CA PRO A 169 17.77 -6.99 4.79
C PRO A 169 16.76 -6.41 5.80
N PHE A 170 15.92 -5.49 5.36
CA PHE A 170 15.01 -4.72 6.22
C PHE A 170 13.69 -5.44 6.59
N ILE A 171 13.59 -6.74 6.33
CA ILE A 171 12.54 -7.61 6.87
C ILE A 171 12.95 -8.31 8.18
N TYR A 172 14.09 -7.91 8.78
CA TYR A 172 14.54 -8.32 10.10
C TYR A 172 14.53 -7.15 11.07
N ALA A 173 14.27 -7.42 12.34
CA ALA A 173 13.99 -6.38 13.33
C ALA A 173 15.18 -5.43 13.55
N ASP A 174 16.40 -5.95 13.65
CA ASP A 174 17.63 -5.19 13.88
C ASP A 174 17.97 -4.23 12.75
N THR A 175 17.84 -4.68 11.50
CA THR A 175 18.09 -3.84 10.33
C THR A 175 16.97 -2.83 10.10
N LEU A 176 15.72 -3.19 10.42
CA LEU A 176 14.60 -2.26 10.38
C LEU A 176 14.75 -1.17 11.44
N GLU A 177 15.17 -1.52 12.67
CA GLU A 177 15.47 -0.58 13.75
C GLU A 177 16.48 0.48 13.28
N THR A 178 17.58 0.05 12.66
CA THR A 178 18.62 0.97 12.15
C THR A 178 18.06 1.92 11.07
N LEU A 179 17.24 1.40 10.14
CA LEU A 179 16.59 2.20 9.11
C LEU A 179 15.66 3.26 9.72
N LEU A 180 14.77 2.85 10.62
CA LEU A 180 13.75 3.74 11.18
C LEU A 180 14.37 4.79 12.11
N SER A 181 15.41 4.43 12.90
CA SER A 181 16.20 5.38 13.71
C SER A 181 16.79 6.50 12.84
N GLU A 182 17.33 6.17 11.67
CA GLU A 182 17.84 7.18 10.72
C GLU A 182 16.73 8.04 10.11
N LEU A 183 15.56 7.46 9.84
CA LEU A 183 14.41 8.19 9.30
C LEU A 183 13.71 9.06 10.35
N ASP A 184 13.80 8.77 11.64
CA ASP A 184 13.27 9.62 12.71
C ASP A 184 13.96 11.00 12.77
N SER A 185 15.20 11.07 12.31
CA SER A 185 15.94 12.33 12.21
C SER A 185 15.48 13.25 11.06
N VAL A 186 14.67 12.74 10.13
CA VAL A 186 14.09 13.55 9.05
C VAL A 186 12.94 14.39 9.62
N GLY A 187 13.09 15.72 9.56
CA GLY A 187 12.01 16.64 9.90
C GLY A 187 10.81 16.39 8.99
N ARG A 188 9.60 16.24 9.57
CA ARG A 188 8.43 15.86 8.79
C ARG A 188 7.16 16.56 9.24
N ASN A 189 6.33 16.84 8.25
CA ASN A 189 5.01 17.44 8.41
C ASN A 189 3.89 16.53 7.84
N VAL A 190 4.23 15.29 7.45
CA VAL A 190 3.31 14.30 6.88
C VAL A 190 3.50 12.94 7.58
N PRO A 191 2.43 12.11 7.70
CA PRO A 191 2.55 10.79 8.28
C PRO A 191 3.41 9.86 7.42
N PHE A 192 4.11 8.94 8.11
CA PHE A 192 4.88 7.87 7.48
C PHE A 192 4.20 6.53 7.73
N TRP A 193 4.09 5.75 6.66
CA TRP A 193 3.62 4.36 6.71
C TRP A 193 4.74 3.41 6.33
N VAL A 194 4.75 2.21 6.90
CA VAL A 194 5.66 1.13 6.50
C VAL A 194 4.88 0.06 5.75
N LYS A 195 5.33 -0.26 4.52
CA LYS A 195 4.74 -1.36 3.76
C LYS A 195 5.38 -2.68 4.13
N MET A 196 4.59 -3.50 4.83
CA MET A 196 4.99 -4.77 5.41
C MET A 196 5.17 -5.87 4.36
N PRO A 197 6.11 -6.79 4.57
CA PRO A 197 6.19 -8.01 3.78
C PRO A 197 4.98 -8.92 4.02
N HIS A 198 4.67 -9.77 3.02
CA HIS A 198 3.68 -10.82 3.18
C HIS A 198 4.35 -12.05 3.79
N LEU A 199 4.41 -12.13 5.11
CA LEU A 199 5.07 -13.20 5.84
C LEU A 199 4.06 -14.18 6.43
N TYR A 200 4.30 -15.48 6.25
CA TYR A 200 3.54 -16.54 6.90
C TYR A 200 4.02 -16.81 8.33
N ASP A 201 5.26 -16.44 8.66
CA ASP A 201 5.76 -16.47 10.04
C ASP A 201 5.27 -15.25 10.81
N LEU A 202 4.22 -15.46 11.62
CA LEU A 202 3.65 -14.42 12.48
C LEU A 202 4.63 -13.92 13.56
N LYS A 203 5.63 -14.73 13.99
CA LYS A 203 6.63 -14.28 14.95
C LYS A 203 7.55 -13.24 14.32
N GLN A 204 8.04 -13.53 13.09
CA GLN A 204 8.83 -12.58 12.32
C GLN A 204 8.00 -11.33 11.97
N PHE A 205 6.76 -11.50 11.50
CA PHE A 205 5.87 -10.38 11.20
C PHE A 205 5.67 -9.47 12.44
N ASN A 206 5.41 -10.07 13.60
CA ASN A 206 5.23 -9.34 14.85
C ASN A 206 6.51 -8.66 15.35
N SER A 207 7.70 -9.24 15.09
CA SER A 207 8.97 -8.57 15.46
C SER A 207 9.17 -7.26 14.72
N LEU A 208 8.74 -7.17 13.45
CA LEU A 208 8.75 -5.91 12.68
C LEU A 208 7.76 -4.90 13.26
N LEU A 209 6.55 -5.32 13.60
CA LEU A 209 5.55 -4.43 14.21
C LEU A 209 6.04 -3.85 15.55
N LYS A 210 6.72 -4.66 16.37
CA LYS A 210 7.32 -4.19 17.62
C LYS A 210 8.33 -3.07 17.39
N VAL A 211 9.17 -3.19 16.39
CA VAL A 211 10.11 -2.12 16.01
C VAL A 211 9.35 -0.89 15.53
N ILE A 212 8.41 -1.05 14.61
CA ILE A 212 7.68 0.06 13.99
C ILE A 212 6.99 0.96 15.02
N VAL A 213 6.38 0.39 16.08
CA VAL A 213 5.65 1.17 17.08
C VAL A 213 6.54 1.95 18.07
N GLU A 214 7.83 1.69 18.09
CA GLU A 214 8.82 2.44 18.89
C GLU A 214 9.36 3.67 18.13
N HIS A 215 9.04 3.80 16.82
CA HIS A 215 9.45 4.90 15.97
C HIS A 215 8.29 5.82 15.62
N ASN A 216 8.60 6.99 15.09
CA ASN A 216 7.58 7.94 14.64
C ASN A 216 6.91 7.50 13.33
N ILE A 217 6.24 6.34 13.33
CA ILE A 217 5.49 5.76 12.21
C ILE A 217 4.01 5.73 12.59
N GLN A 218 3.16 6.31 11.75
CA GLN A 218 1.73 6.43 12.02
C GLN A 218 0.94 5.22 11.50
N GLY A 219 1.47 4.47 10.50
CA GLY A 219 0.69 3.37 9.95
C GLY A 219 1.49 2.29 9.24
N VAL A 220 0.80 1.21 8.91
CA VAL A 220 1.36 0.08 8.18
C VAL A 220 0.46 -0.37 7.04
N THR A 221 1.06 -0.62 5.86
CA THR A 221 0.39 -1.24 4.72
C THR A 221 0.55 -2.76 4.79
N VAL A 222 -0.54 -3.49 4.98
CA VAL A 222 -0.58 -4.95 5.17
C VAL A 222 -1.32 -5.61 4.00
N ALA A 223 -0.63 -6.30 3.11
CA ALA A 223 0.79 -6.53 2.98
C ALA A 223 1.22 -6.51 1.49
N ASN A 224 2.51 -6.73 1.22
CA ASN A 224 3.05 -6.82 -0.13
C ASN A 224 2.69 -8.17 -0.81
N LEU A 225 3.35 -8.51 -1.92
CA LEU A 225 3.14 -9.71 -2.72
C LEU A 225 3.55 -11.00 -1.98
N ILE A 226 2.87 -12.11 -2.28
CA ILE A 226 3.31 -13.45 -1.85
C ILE A 226 4.52 -13.85 -2.68
N LYS A 227 5.62 -14.23 -2.01
CA LYS A 227 6.83 -14.78 -2.63
C LYS A 227 6.85 -16.29 -2.61
N ASP A 228 6.38 -16.86 -1.52
CA ASP A 228 6.33 -18.30 -1.28
C ASP A 228 5.12 -18.89 -2.01
N ARG A 229 5.33 -19.21 -3.29
CA ARG A 229 4.27 -19.68 -4.20
C ARG A 229 3.78 -21.07 -3.86
N GLU A 230 4.59 -21.88 -3.18
CA GLU A 230 4.24 -23.24 -2.78
C GLU A 230 3.09 -23.28 -1.78
N LYS A 231 2.84 -22.16 -1.09
CA LYS A 231 1.71 -22.00 -0.15
C LYS A 231 0.41 -21.57 -0.81
N VAL A 232 0.38 -21.49 -2.13
CA VAL A 232 -0.75 -20.97 -2.88
C VAL A 232 -1.24 -22.02 -3.88
N ASP A 233 -2.54 -22.32 -3.82
CA ASP A 233 -3.20 -23.13 -4.85
C ASP A 233 -3.51 -22.27 -6.07
N LEU A 234 -2.79 -22.51 -7.17
CA LEU A 234 -2.95 -21.81 -8.44
C LEU A 234 -3.83 -22.61 -9.39
N LYS A 235 -4.84 -21.95 -9.97
CA LYS A 235 -5.73 -22.54 -10.99
C LYS A 235 -5.16 -22.43 -12.41
N ASP A 236 -4.11 -21.62 -12.58
CA ASP A 236 -3.41 -21.45 -13.84
C ASP A 236 -2.03 -22.11 -13.75
N PRO A 237 -1.52 -22.70 -14.86
CA PRO A 237 -0.17 -23.22 -14.90
C PRO A 237 0.84 -22.05 -14.75
N LEU A 238 1.86 -22.27 -13.93
CA LEU A 238 2.94 -21.31 -13.72
C LEU A 238 4.27 -22.05 -13.77
N THR A 239 5.07 -21.77 -14.80
CA THR A 239 6.40 -22.38 -15.00
C THR A 239 7.47 -21.68 -14.16
N ASP A 240 8.55 -22.36 -13.84
CA ASP A 240 9.62 -21.88 -12.94
C ASP A 240 10.40 -20.68 -13.50
N ASP A 241 10.39 -20.50 -14.83
CA ASP A 241 11.03 -19.36 -15.49
C ASP A 241 10.27 -18.03 -15.25
N ILE A 242 8.99 -18.09 -14.90
CA ILE A 242 8.19 -16.90 -14.57
C ILE A 242 8.51 -16.47 -13.14
N ARG A 243 9.34 -15.44 -13.01
CA ARG A 243 9.77 -14.88 -11.73
C ARG A 243 8.79 -13.85 -11.18
N GLY A 244 8.85 -13.59 -9.85
CA GLY A 244 8.12 -12.51 -9.18
C GLY A 244 7.16 -12.99 -8.10
N GLY A 245 6.51 -12.04 -7.42
CA GLY A 245 5.52 -12.29 -6.38
C GLY A 245 4.11 -12.30 -6.91
N LEU A 246 3.22 -13.03 -6.23
CA LEU A 246 1.80 -13.13 -6.55
C LEU A 246 1.00 -12.02 -5.87
N SER A 247 0.08 -11.43 -6.63
CA SER A 247 -0.95 -10.49 -6.15
C SER A 247 -2.36 -11.05 -6.35
N GLY A 248 -3.38 -10.30 -5.98
CA GLY A 248 -4.78 -10.64 -6.26
C GLY A 248 -5.39 -11.66 -5.31
N GLU A 249 -6.27 -12.51 -5.84
CA GLU A 249 -7.08 -13.46 -5.06
C GLU A 249 -6.26 -14.29 -4.05
N PRO A 250 -5.11 -14.84 -4.41
CA PRO A 250 -4.29 -15.65 -3.49
C PRO A 250 -3.88 -14.92 -2.20
N THR A 251 -3.81 -13.60 -2.24
CA THR A 251 -3.40 -12.81 -1.06
C THR A 251 -4.56 -12.55 -0.08
N ARG A 252 -5.82 -12.79 -0.47
CA ARG A 252 -7.03 -12.35 0.26
C ARG A 252 -7.08 -12.87 1.69
N ALA A 253 -7.07 -14.18 1.85
CA ALA A 253 -7.29 -14.82 3.15
C ALA A 253 -6.16 -14.47 4.14
N HIS A 254 -4.91 -14.70 3.74
CA HIS A 254 -3.79 -14.48 4.64
C HIS A 254 -3.54 -12.98 4.95
N SER A 255 -3.76 -12.06 3.98
CA SER A 255 -3.69 -10.63 4.29
C SER A 255 -4.76 -10.21 5.31
N LEU A 256 -5.95 -10.82 5.27
CA LEU A 256 -6.99 -10.58 6.29
C LEU A 256 -6.55 -11.05 7.68
N GLU A 257 -5.87 -12.19 7.78
CA GLU A 257 -5.29 -12.69 9.03
C GLU A 257 -4.20 -11.76 9.57
N LEU A 258 -3.32 -11.27 8.71
CA LEU A 258 -2.27 -10.31 9.09
C LEU A 258 -2.88 -8.98 9.57
N ILE A 259 -3.95 -8.48 8.91
CA ILE A 259 -4.69 -7.29 9.37
C ILE A 259 -5.29 -7.53 10.76
N LYS A 260 -5.97 -8.65 10.98
CA LYS A 260 -6.53 -9.02 12.29
C LYS A 260 -5.45 -9.10 13.37
N HIS A 261 -4.31 -9.72 13.05
CA HIS A 261 -3.18 -9.80 13.96
C HIS A 261 -2.65 -8.41 14.32
N THR A 262 -2.44 -7.56 13.32
CA THR A 262 -1.96 -6.18 13.52
C THR A 262 -2.94 -5.36 14.36
N TYR A 263 -4.22 -5.38 14.02
CA TYR A 263 -5.24 -4.62 14.76
C TYR A 263 -5.38 -5.08 16.21
N LYS A 264 -5.39 -6.39 16.44
CA LYS A 264 -5.50 -6.95 17.80
C LYS A 264 -4.38 -6.49 18.72
N ASN A 265 -3.16 -6.33 18.21
CA ASN A 265 -1.97 -6.07 19.02
C ASN A 265 -1.51 -4.60 18.98
N TYR A 266 -1.87 -3.85 17.93
CA TYR A 266 -1.34 -2.50 17.69
C TYR A 266 -2.36 -1.55 17.04
N GLY A 267 -3.66 -1.90 17.02
CA GLY A 267 -4.69 -1.07 16.40
C GLY A 267 -4.98 0.24 17.15
N ASP A 268 -4.49 0.37 18.37
CA ASP A 268 -4.50 1.61 19.16
C ASP A 268 -3.31 2.53 18.86
N LYS A 269 -2.27 2.02 18.18
CA LYS A 269 -1.02 2.73 17.89
C LYS A 269 -0.80 2.99 16.40
N LEU A 270 -1.33 2.12 15.52
CA LEU A 270 -1.04 2.15 14.10
C LEU A 270 -2.32 2.20 13.26
N THR A 271 -2.34 3.12 12.32
CA THR A 271 -3.26 3.10 11.17
C THR A 271 -2.94 1.90 10.28
N ILE A 272 -3.96 1.11 9.90
CA ILE A 272 -3.77 -0.08 9.09
C ILE A 272 -4.36 0.13 7.70
N ILE A 273 -3.51 0.03 6.67
CA ILE A 273 -3.91 0.05 5.26
C ILE A 273 -3.96 -1.40 4.77
N GLY A 274 -5.17 -1.97 4.64
CA GLY A 274 -5.36 -3.35 4.22
C GLY A 274 -5.22 -3.52 2.72
N VAL A 275 -4.33 -4.41 2.26
CA VAL A 275 -4.09 -4.68 0.83
C VAL A 275 -4.18 -6.18 0.55
N GLY A 276 -4.57 -6.54 -0.68
CA GLY A 276 -4.57 -7.92 -1.18
C GLY A 276 -5.96 -8.52 -1.36
N GLY A 277 -6.23 -9.00 -2.57
CA GLY A 277 -7.43 -9.75 -2.92
C GLY A 277 -8.74 -8.96 -2.84
N VAL A 278 -8.73 -7.68 -3.16
CA VAL A 278 -9.93 -6.83 -3.16
C VAL A 278 -10.50 -6.73 -4.58
N PHE A 279 -11.69 -7.29 -4.78
CA PHE A 279 -12.43 -7.32 -6.05
C PHE A 279 -13.89 -6.86 -5.89
N SER A 280 -14.35 -6.67 -4.65
CA SER A 280 -15.71 -6.24 -4.33
C SER A 280 -15.76 -5.37 -3.07
N ALA A 281 -16.93 -4.83 -2.77
CA ALA A 281 -17.20 -4.09 -1.54
C ALA A 281 -17.10 -5.00 -0.30
N GLU A 282 -17.54 -6.25 -0.41
CA GLU A 282 -17.48 -7.24 0.66
C GLU A 282 -16.01 -7.53 1.04
N ASP A 283 -15.11 -7.65 0.04
CA ASP A 283 -13.69 -7.85 0.30
C ASP A 283 -13.07 -6.66 1.06
N ALA A 284 -13.42 -5.43 0.64
CA ALA A 284 -12.98 -4.20 1.30
C ALA A 284 -13.57 -4.10 2.72
N TYR A 285 -14.86 -4.36 2.85
CA TYR A 285 -15.57 -4.28 4.13
C TYR A 285 -15.08 -5.32 5.15
N ALA A 286 -14.76 -6.54 4.68
CA ALA A 286 -14.13 -7.55 5.53
C ALA A 286 -12.79 -7.07 6.11
N LYS A 287 -11.96 -6.39 5.32
CA LYS A 287 -10.70 -5.81 5.81
C LYS A 287 -10.94 -4.68 6.82
N ILE A 288 -11.93 -3.83 6.57
CA ILE A 288 -12.29 -2.75 7.49
C ILE A 288 -12.78 -3.34 8.83
N LYS A 289 -13.71 -4.28 8.80
CA LYS A 289 -14.18 -4.95 10.04
C LYS A 289 -13.08 -5.71 10.77
N ALA A 290 -12.06 -6.16 10.05
CA ALA A 290 -10.87 -6.79 10.62
C ALA A 290 -9.88 -5.79 11.23
N GLY A 291 -10.08 -4.46 11.03
CA GLY A 291 -9.27 -3.41 11.63
C GLY A 291 -8.53 -2.51 10.67
N ALA A 292 -8.70 -2.67 9.34
CA ALA A 292 -8.11 -1.74 8.39
C ALA A 292 -8.88 -0.41 8.39
N SER A 293 -8.17 0.71 8.51
CA SER A 293 -8.75 2.06 8.36
C SER A 293 -8.90 2.46 6.89
N LEU A 294 -7.97 2.00 6.05
CA LEU A 294 -7.94 2.22 4.61
C LEU A 294 -7.75 0.89 3.88
N VAL A 295 -8.16 0.82 2.62
CA VAL A 295 -8.05 -0.40 1.80
C VAL A 295 -7.45 -0.06 0.44
N GLY A 296 -6.28 -0.63 0.16
CA GLY A 296 -5.60 -0.44 -1.12
C GLY A 296 -5.80 -1.60 -2.08
N LEU A 297 -5.91 -1.33 -3.38
CA LEU A 297 -6.01 -2.37 -4.41
C LEU A 297 -5.27 -2.00 -5.70
N ILE A 298 -4.89 -3.02 -6.47
CA ILE A 298 -4.39 -2.92 -7.85
C ILE A 298 -5.02 -4.01 -8.72
N THR A 299 -4.86 -5.28 -8.32
CA THR A 299 -5.23 -6.44 -9.15
C THR A 299 -6.72 -6.45 -9.49
N GLY A 300 -7.58 -5.99 -8.58
CA GLY A 300 -9.00 -5.80 -8.86
C GLY A 300 -9.26 -4.92 -10.09
N LEU A 301 -8.50 -3.83 -10.27
CA LEU A 301 -8.58 -2.98 -11.46
C LEU A 301 -8.24 -3.72 -12.75
N PHE A 302 -7.24 -4.61 -12.74
CA PHE A 302 -6.86 -5.37 -13.93
C PHE A 302 -7.93 -6.35 -14.39
N PHE A 303 -8.75 -6.85 -13.47
CA PHE A 303 -9.79 -7.83 -13.78
C PHE A 303 -11.17 -7.23 -13.95
N GLU A 304 -11.52 -6.25 -13.12
CA GLU A 304 -12.87 -5.68 -13.05
C GLU A 304 -13.00 -4.32 -13.75
N GLY A 305 -11.87 -3.69 -14.10
CA GLY A 305 -11.85 -2.36 -14.70
C GLY A 305 -12.02 -1.21 -13.69
N PRO A 306 -11.85 0.05 -14.15
CA PRO A 306 -11.81 1.23 -13.26
C PRO A 306 -13.16 1.57 -12.63
N GLN A 307 -14.29 1.19 -13.21
CA GLN A 307 -15.63 1.35 -12.62
C GLN A 307 -15.81 0.59 -11.30
N LEU A 308 -14.91 -0.33 -10.99
CA LEU A 308 -14.88 -1.08 -9.72
C LEU A 308 -14.90 -0.16 -8.50
N ILE A 309 -14.19 0.97 -8.56
CA ILE A 309 -14.00 1.86 -7.41
C ILE A 309 -15.32 2.51 -7.00
N GLY A 310 -16.04 3.10 -7.96
CA GLY A 310 -17.35 3.69 -7.68
C GLY A 310 -18.39 2.66 -7.26
N ARG A 311 -18.31 1.43 -7.80
CA ARG A 311 -19.13 0.29 -7.36
C ARG A 311 -18.83 -0.06 -5.89
N ILE A 312 -17.56 -0.27 -5.54
CA ILE A 312 -17.16 -0.56 -4.15
C ILE A 312 -17.64 0.53 -3.20
N ASN A 313 -17.40 1.81 -3.50
CA ASN A 313 -17.81 2.90 -2.61
C ASN A 313 -19.32 2.93 -2.39
N ARG A 314 -20.13 2.73 -3.44
CA ARG A 314 -21.60 2.70 -3.33
C ARG A 314 -22.08 1.52 -2.47
N GLU A 315 -21.54 0.35 -2.73
CA GLU A 315 -21.89 -0.87 -2.01
C GLU A 315 -21.40 -0.84 -0.56
N LEU A 316 -20.21 -0.25 -0.27
CA LEU A 316 -19.72 -0.01 1.08
C LEU A 316 -20.67 0.86 1.90
N SER A 317 -21.15 1.97 1.32
CA SER A 317 -22.14 2.83 1.98
C SER A 317 -23.42 2.05 2.34
N GLN A 318 -23.84 1.12 1.47
CA GLN A 318 -24.99 0.26 1.73
C GLN A 318 -24.71 -0.79 2.81
N LEU A 319 -23.53 -1.42 2.80
CA LEU A 319 -23.11 -2.38 3.82
C LEU A 319 -23.02 -1.76 5.21
N LEU A 320 -22.52 -0.52 5.33
CA LEU A 320 -22.51 0.25 6.57
C LEU A 320 -23.93 0.42 7.13
N LYS A 321 -24.87 0.88 6.28
CA LYS A 321 -26.27 1.10 6.67
C LYS A 321 -26.94 -0.21 7.13
N ASN A 322 -26.69 -1.32 6.41
CA ASN A 322 -27.24 -2.63 6.73
C ASN A 322 -26.72 -3.17 8.08
N ASP A 323 -25.45 -2.90 8.42
CA ASP A 323 -24.86 -3.27 9.72
C ASP A 323 -25.17 -2.26 10.84
N GLY A 324 -25.85 -1.13 10.52
CA GLY A 324 -26.26 -0.11 11.49
C GLY A 324 -25.16 0.87 11.89
N PHE A 325 -24.13 1.02 11.08
CA PHE A 325 -23.07 2.02 11.28
C PHE A 325 -23.41 3.34 10.58
N SER A 326 -23.11 4.46 11.22
CA SER A 326 -23.30 5.79 10.66
C SER A 326 -22.08 6.28 9.86
N SER A 327 -20.90 5.72 10.13
CA SER A 327 -19.64 6.06 9.46
C SER A 327 -18.74 4.85 9.28
N ILE A 328 -17.81 4.96 8.31
CA ILE A 328 -16.80 3.93 8.07
C ILE A 328 -15.91 3.72 9.29
N SER A 329 -15.63 4.77 10.04
CA SER A 329 -14.79 4.72 11.24
C SER A 329 -15.40 3.84 12.34
N GLU A 330 -16.73 3.78 12.46
CA GLU A 330 -17.41 2.89 13.42
C GLU A 330 -17.30 1.41 13.06
N ALA A 331 -17.09 1.10 11.78
CA ALA A 331 -16.95 -0.26 11.30
C ALA A 331 -15.53 -0.82 11.48
N ILE A 332 -14.53 0.05 11.71
CA ILE A 332 -13.13 -0.38 11.88
C ILE A 332 -13.02 -1.29 13.11
N GLY A 333 -12.53 -2.52 12.90
CA GLY A 333 -12.36 -3.50 13.98
C GLY A 333 -13.65 -4.07 14.56
N ALA A 334 -14.81 -3.89 13.90
CA ALA A 334 -16.10 -4.34 14.41
C ALA A 334 -16.17 -5.85 14.68
N ASP A 335 -15.37 -6.68 14.02
CA ASP A 335 -15.28 -8.11 14.27
C ASP A 335 -14.77 -8.44 15.68
N PHE A 336 -13.94 -7.57 16.28
CA PHE A 336 -13.45 -7.71 17.65
C PHE A 336 -14.47 -7.29 18.68
N ASN A 337 -15.24 -6.23 18.42
CA ASN A 337 -16.27 -5.70 19.32
C ASN A 337 -17.45 -6.66 19.49
N LYS A 338 -17.81 -7.43 18.45
CA LYS A 338 -18.87 -8.45 18.52
C LYS A 338 -18.52 -9.60 19.49
N LYS A 339 -17.26 -9.96 19.63
CA LYS A 339 -16.79 -10.99 20.58
C LYS A 339 -16.89 -10.50 22.04
N GLN A 340 -16.59 -9.24 22.33
CA GLN A 340 -16.71 -8.68 23.67
C GLN A 340 -18.17 -8.60 24.15
N LYS A 341 -19.14 -8.32 23.26
CA LYS A 341 -20.57 -8.31 23.60
C LYS A 341 -21.12 -9.71 23.89
N LYS A 342 -20.58 -10.78 23.25
CA LYS A 342 -20.99 -12.18 23.54
C LYS A 342 -20.35 -12.70 24.84
N SER A 343 -19.13 -12.33 25.19
CA SER A 343 -18.48 -12.76 26.44
C SER A 343 -19.02 -12.06 27.69
N LYS A 344 -19.68 -10.88 27.54
CA LYS A 344 -20.35 -10.18 28.65
C LYS A 344 -21.80 -10.64 28.87
N LYS A 345 -22.33 -11.55 28.02
CA LYS A 345 -23.68 -12.14 28.14
C LYS A 345 -23.67 -13.60 28.65
N LEU A 346 -22.51 -14.14 28.97
CA LEU A 346 -22.28 -15.40 29.66
C LEU A 346 -21.72 -15.13 31.07
#